data_f76b87e50a8867f9a65c18018ca1855e
#
_entry.id   f76b87e50a8867f9a65c18018ca1855e
#
_cell.length_a   1.000
_cell.length_b   1.000
_cell.length_c   1.000
_cell.angle_alpha   90.00
_cell.angle_beta   90.00
_cell.angle_gamma   90.00
#
_symmetry.space_group_name_H-M   'P 1'
#
loop_
_entity.id
_entity.type
_entity.pdbx_description
1 polymer ?
#
loop_
_entity_poly.entity_id
_entity_poly.type
_entity_poly.pdbx_seq_one_letter_code
_entity_poly.pdbx_strand_id
1 'polypeptide(L)'
;MSKAYEESGVNIQAGYEAVERITSHVERTLRKEVLGGLGGFGATFDLSQLNMKAPVLVSGTDGVGTKLKLAIDYGKHDTIGIDAVAMCVNDILTTGAEPLYFLDYIATNKVVPSTIEQIVKGISDGCEQTNTALIGGETAEMGEMYHEGEYDIAGFAVGAVEKEDYIDGSNVEEGQAIIGLASNGIHSNGYSLVRKMIKESGVQL
;
A
#
# COMPACT_ATOMS: atom_id res chain seq x y z
N MET A 1 0.15 26.78 19.41
CA MET A 1 0.82 25.45 19.44
C MET A 1 2.24 25.62 19.94
N SER A 2 2.75 24.71 20.71
CA SER A 2 3.97 24.88 21.49
C SER A 2 5.19 24.84 20.56
N LYS A 3 6.01 25.90 20.58
CA LYS A 3 7.35 25.97 19.98
C LYS A 3 8.19 24.70 20.24
N ALA A 4 7.90 24.00 21.34
CA ALA A 4 8.62 22.78 21.73
C ALA A 4 8.46 21.63 20.73
N TYR A 5 7.31 21.48 20.05
CA TYR A 5 7.13 20.49 19.00
C TYR A 5 7.89 20.82 17.71
N GLU A 6 7.89 22.10 17.32
CA GLU A 6 8.67 22.56 16.17
C GLU A 6 10.19 22.44 16.43
N GLU A 7 10.62 22.75 17.65
CA GLU A 7 12.02 22.60 18.08
C GLU A 7 12.46 21.14 18.18
N SER A 8 11.52 20.19 18.38
CA SER A 8 11.76 18.76 18.33
C SER A 8 11.69 18.13 16.94
N GLY A 9 11.46 18.93 15.90
CA GLY A 9 11.45 18.48 14.50
C GLY A 9 10.09 18.00 13.98
N VAL A 10 9.01 18.09 14.78
CA VAL A 10 7.66 17.65 14.37
C VAL A 10 6.85 18.84 13.86
N ASN A 11 6.42 18.78 12.59
CA ASN A 11 5.58 19.81 11.98
C ASN A 11 4.12 19.38 11.87
N ILE A 12 3.33 19.70 12.89
CA ILE A 12 1.89 19.37 12.97
C ILE A 12 1.09 19.95 11.79
N GLN A 13 1.45 21.15 11.30
CA GLN A 13 0.75 21.79 10.18
C GLN A 13 0.96 21.01 8.87
N ALA A 14 2.19 20.51 8.65
CA ALA A 14 2.48 19.65 7.50
C ALA A 14 1.68 18.35 7.56
N GLY A 15 1.46 17.80 8.76
CA GLY A 15 0.58 16.64 8.95
C GLY A 15 -0.86 16.94 8.54
N TYR A 16 -1.45 18.04 8.98
CA TYR A 16 -2.80 18.44 8.58
C TYR A 16 -2.92 18.71 7.08
N GLU A 17 -1.95 19.40 6.49
CA GLU A 17 -1.91 19.63 5.04
C GLU A 17 -1.81 18.33 4.26
N ALA A 18 -1.00 17.37 4.71
CA ALA A 18 -0.91 16.06 4.08
C ALA A 18 -2.28 15.35 4.09
N VAL A 19 -2.98 15.33 5.22
CA VAL A 19 -4.33 14.73 5.33
C VAL A 19 -5.32 15.42 4.39
N GLU A 20 -5.32 16.75 4.30
CA GLU A 20 -6.19 17.48 3.38
C GLU A 20 -5.92 17.08 1.92
N ARG A 21 -4.65 17.02 1.52
CA ARG A 21 -4.25 16.66 0.16
C ARG A 21 -4.62 15.23 -0.25
N ILE A 22 -4.52 14.26 0.66
CA ILE A 22 -4.83 12.85 0.37
C ILE A 22 -6.32 12.54 0.35
N THR A 23 -7.17 13.37 0.95
CA THR A 23 -8.60 13.08 1.14
C THR A 23 -9.29 12.69 -0.16
N SER A 24 -9.13 13.45 -1.23
CA SER A 24 -9.77 13.16 -2.53
C SER A 24 -9.26 11.86 -3.16
N HIS A 25 -8.01 11.49 -2.93
CA HIS A 25 -7.45 10.24 -3.42
C HIS A 25 -8.04 9.03 -2.68
N VAL A 26 -8.22 9.14 -1.37
CA VAL A 26 -8.83 8.08 -0.56
C VAL A 26 -10.31 7.92 -0.88
N GLU A 27 -11.06 9.03 -0.96
CA GLU A 27 -12.51 9.01 -1.23
C GLU A 27 -12.89 8.26 -2.51
N ARG A 28 -12.10 8.34 -3.57
CA ARG A 28 -12.38 7.63 -4.83
C ARG A 28 -12.25 6.11 -4.74
N THR A 29 -11.60 5.59 -3.69
CA THR A 29 -11.45 4.15 -3.46
C THR A 29 -12.58 3.57 -2.60
N LEU A 30 -13.43 4.41 -2.00
CA LEU A 30 -14.43 3.96 -1.04
C LEU A 30 -15.46 3.03 -1.68
N ARG A 31 -15.75 1.97 -0.97
CA ARG A 31 -16.81 1.00 -1.30
C ARG A 31 -18.03 1.23 -0.40
N LYS A 32 -19.19 0.71 -0.81
CA LYS A 32 -20.45 0.83 -0.06
C LYS A 32 -20.40 0.17 1.34
N GLU A 33 -19.51 -0.81 1.52
CA GLU A 33 -19.30 -1.53 2.77
C GLU A 33 -18.52 -0.71 3.81
N VAL A 34 -17.86 0.38 3.40
CA VAL A 34 -17.10 1.24 4.31
C VAL A 34 -18.04 2.08 5.14
N LEU A 35 -17.95 1.96 6.45
CA LEU A 35 -18.73 2.75 7.40
C LEU A 35 -17.86 3.87 7.99
N GLY A 36 -18.16 5.12 7.63
CA GLY A 36 -17.40 6.29 8.09
C GLY A 36 -16.44 6.82 7.02
N GLY A 37 -15.50 7.68 7.43
CA GLY A 37 -14.54 8.34 6.57
C GLY A 37 -13.19 8.51 7.26
N LEU A 38 -12.26 9.22 6.60
CA LEU A 38 -10.96 9.57 7.17
C LEU A 38 -11.09 10.37 8.47
N GLY A 39 -10.17 10.13 9.42
CA GLY A 39 -10.05 10.90 10.67
C GLY A 39 -10.59 10.20 11.91
N GLY A 40 -11.13 8.99 11.80
CA GLY A 40 -11.43 8.13 12.94
C GLY A 40 -10.20 7.40 13.48
N PHE A 41 -10.23 6.96 14.74
CA PHE A 41 -9.15 6.14 15.32
C PHE A 41 -9.11 4.71 14.77
N GLY A 42 -10.18 4.27 14.14
CA GLY A 42 -10.26 2.96 13.49
C GLY A 42 -11.13 3.03 12.25
N ALA A 43 -10.77 2.21 11.27
CA ALA A 43 -11.55 2.04 10.07
C ALA A 43 -12.56 0.90 10.23
N THR A 44 -13.73 1.05 9.62
CA THR A 44 -14.83 0.10 9.76
C THR A 44 -15.30 -0.36 8.39
N PHE A 45 -15.57 -1.67 8.27
CA PHE A 45 -16.05 -2.30 7.05
C PHE A 45 -17.18 -3.28 7.39
N ASP A 46 -18.32 -3.14 6.74
CA ASP A 46 -19.53 -3.93 7.02
C ASP A 46 -19.53 -5.23 6.20
N LEU A 47 -19.12 -6.31 6.83
CA LEU A 47 -19.11 -7.64 6.21
C LEU A 47 -20.50 -8.18 5.89
N SER A 48 -21.56 -7.66 6.51
CA SER A 48 -22.95 -8.12 6.25
C SER A 48 -23.42 -7.79 4.83
N GLN A 49 -22.76 -6.87 4.16
CA GLN A 49 -23.05 -6.48 2.78
C GLN A 49 -22.37 -7.37 1.73
N LEU A 50 -21.47 -8.26 2.15
CA LEU A 50 -20.88 -9.26 1.27
C LEU A 50 -21.89 -10.37 1.00
N ASN A 51 -21.96 -10.81 -0.25
CA ASN A 51 -22.84 -11.93 -0.63
C ASN A 51 -22.18 -13.28 -0.31
N MET A 52 -21.81 -13.48 0.97
CA MET A 52 -21.14 -14.67 1.49
C MET A 52 -21.93 -15.24 2.66
N LYS A 53 -22.02 -16.57 2.74
CA LYS A 53 -22.72 -17.29 3.83
C LYS A 53 -21.80 -17.57 5.02
N ALA A 54 -20.55 -17.90 4.73
CA ALA A 54 -19.53 -18.25 5.72
C ALA A 54 -18.18 -17.63 5.32
N PRO A 55 -18.07 -16.29 5.36
CA PRO A 55 -16.85 -15.60 4.93
C PRO A 55 -15.67 -15.94 5.85
N VAL A 56 -14.53 -16.24 5.23
CA VAL A 56 -13.22 -16.36 5.87
C VAL A 56 -12.40 -15.13 5.51
N LEU A 57 -11.87 -14.44 6.50
CA LEU A 57 -10.99 -13.29 6.27
C LEU A 57 -9.57 -13.78 6.00
N VAL A 58 -8.94 -13.18 5.00
CA VAL A 58 -7.54 -13.38 4.64
C VAL A 58 -6.82 -12.05 4.75
N SER A 59 -5.67 -12.03 5.42
CA SER A 59 -4.88 -10.82 5.62
C SER A 59 -3.48 -11.00 5.06
N GLY A 60 -2.98 -9.98 4.37
CA GLY A 60 -1.60 -9.89 3.88
C GLY A 60 -0.97 -8.57 4.30
N THR A 61 0.32 -8.59 4.62
CA THR A 61 1.11 -7.39 4.88
C THR A 61 2.46 -7.52 4.22
N ASP A 62 2.90 -6.46 3.56
CA ASP A 62 4.21 -6.41 2.92
C ASP A 62 4.69 -4.97 2.77
N GLY A 63 5.98 -4.81 2.52
CA GLY A 63 6.61 -3.55 2.14
C GLY A 63 7.02 -3.56 0.67
N VAL A 64 7.36 -2.38 0.14
CA VAL A 64 7.84 -2.26 -1.25
C VAL A 64 9.30 -2.74 -1.38
N GLY A 65 10.09 -2.61 -0.33
CA GLY A 65 11.51 -3.00 -0.34
C GLY A 65 12.40 -2.01 -1.09
N THR A 66 13.53 -2.49 -1.61
CA THR A 66 14.60 -1.63 -2.14
C THR A 66 14.28 -0.90 -3.45
N LYS A 67 13.13 -1.15 -4.05
CA LYS A 67 12.59 -0.33 -5.16
C LYS A 67 12.33 1.11 -4.72
N LEU A 68 11.97 1.32 -3.44
CA LEU A 68 11.81 2.65 -2.84
C LEU A 68 13.00 3.57 -3.12
N LYS A 69 14.23 3.01 -3.12
CA LYS A 69 15.42 3.80 -3.37
C LYS A 69 15.44 4.44 -4.77
N LEU A 70 14.84 3.80 -5.76
CA LEU A 70 14.68 4.42 -7.08
C LEU A 70 13.67 5.55 -7.04
N ALA A 71 12.52 5.36 -6.37
CA ALA A 71 11.53 6.41 -6.22
C ALA A 71 12.12 7.66 -5.54
N ILE A 72 12.94 7.46 -4.51
CA ILE A 72 13.62 8.51 -3.77
C ILE A 72 14.68 9.19 -4.62
N ASP A 73 15.60 8.43 -5.23
CA ASP A 73 16.74 8.96 -5.99
C ASP A 73 16.31 9.74 -7.24
N TYR A 74 15.17 9.38 -7.84
CA TYR A 74 14.63 10.03 -9.05
C TYR A 74 13.44 10.97 -8.79
N GLY A 75 13.01 11.11 -7.54
CA GLY A 75 11.89 11.98 -7.17
C GLY A 75 10.54 11.55 -7.77
N LYS A 76 10.37 10.25 -8.04
CA LYS A 76 9.15 9.69 -8.66
C LYS A 76 8.36 8.90 -7.60
N HIS A 77 7.40 9.55 -6.97
CA HIS A 77 6.70 9.00 -5.80
C HIS A 77 5.27 8.54 -6.10
N ASP A 78 4.67 8.97 -7.22
CA ASP A 78 3.25 8.78 -7.53
C ASP A 78 2.88 7.39 -8.08
N THR A 79 3.85 6.50 -8.28
CA THR A 79 3.62 5.13 -8.74
C THR A 79 4.04 4.06 -7.73
N ILE A 80 4.89 4.40 -6.77
CA ILE A 80 5.44 3.42 -5.82
C ILE A 80 4.37 2.84 -4.89
N GLY A 81 3.28 3.58 -4.65
CA GLY A 81 2.13 3.11 -3.88
C GLY A 81 1.39 1.96 -4.54
N ILE A 82 1.39 1.88 -5.88
CA ILE A 82 0.81 0.75 -6.62
C ILE A 82 1.53 -0.55 -6.25
N ASP A 83 2.87 -0.50 -6.12
CA ASP A 83 3.66 -1.66 -5.69
C ASP A 83 3.28 -2.11 -4.28
N ALA A 84 3.08 -1.17 -3.34
CA ALA A 84 2.69 -1.49 -1.97
C ALA A 84 1.34 -2.23 -1.92
N VAL A 85 0.36 -1.78 -2.69
CA VAL A 85 -0.95 -2.46 -2.80
C VAL A 85 -0.80 -3.82 -3.44
N ALA A 86 -0.09 -3.91 -4.56
CA ALA A 86 0.09 -5.16 -5.31
C ALA A 86 0.77 -6.25 -4.47
N MET A 87 1.80 -5.90 -3.69
CA MET A 87 2.50 -6.85 -2.82
C MET A 87 1.55 -7.51 -1.82
N CYS A 88 0.67 -6.73 -1.18
CA CYS A 88 -0.28 -7.26 -0.19
C CYS A 88 -1.47 -7.99 -0.83
N VAL A 89 -2.02 -7.42 -1.92
CA VAL A 89 -3.24 -7.93 -2.56
C VAL A 89 -2.97 -9.25 -3.30
N ASN A 90 -1.81 -9.38 -3.96
CA ASN A 90 -1.47 -10.61 -4.66
C ASN A 90 -1.38 -11.82 -3.72
N ASP A 91 -0.92 -11.63 -2.49
CA ASP A 91 -0.90 -12.71 -1.49
C ASP A 91 -2.32 -13.16 -1.12
N ILE A 92 -3.25 -12.23 -0.98
CA ILE A 92 -4.66 -12.52 -0.70
C ILE A 92 -5.30 -13.29 -1.85
N LEU A 93 -5.06 -12.85 -3.09
CA LEU A 93 -5.63 -13.47 -4.30
C LEU A 93 -5.23 -14.95 -4.45
N THR A 94 -4.05 -15.36 -3.97
CA THR A 94 -3.60 -16.75 -4.04
C THR A 94 -4.52 -17.74 -3.31
N THR A 95 -5.29 -17.25 -2.35
CA THR A 95 -6.23 -18.04 -1.56
C THR A 95 -7.66 -18.04 -2.11
N GLY A 96 -7.89 -17.38 -3.24
CA GLY A 96 -9.22 -17.18 -3.84
C GLY A 96 -10.02 -16.05 -3.18
N ALA A 97 -9.42 -15.30 -2.25
CA ALA A 97 -10.12 -14.22 -1.56
C ALA A 97 -10.22 -12.95 -2.43
N GLU A 98 -11.38 -12.29 -2.36
CA GLU A 98 -11.59 -10.93 -2.88
C GLU A 98 -10.97 -9.93 -1.93
N PRO A 99 -10.09 -9.01 -2.38
CA PRO A 99 -9.60 -7.91 -1.57
C PRO A 99 -10.75 -6.97 -1.19
N LEU A 100 -10.80 -6.53 0.06
CA LEU A 100 -11.85 -5.68 0.58
C LEU A 100 -11.36 -4.28 0.92
N TYR A 101 -10.31 -4.21 1.75
CA TYR A 101 -9.75 -2.94 2.20
C TYR A 101 -8.25 -3.01 2.43
N PHE A 102 -7.66 -1.83 2.42
CA PHE A 102 -6.23 -1.60 2.58
C PHE A 102 -5.96 -0.54 3.63
N LEU A 103 -4.88 -0.71 4.35
CA LEU A 103 -4.29 0.25 5.27
C LEU A 103 -2.83 0.44 4.89
N ASP A 104 -2.33 1.66 4.92
CA ASP A 104 -0.93 1.97 4.69
C ASP A 104 -0.21 2.42 5.98
N TYR A 105 1.09 2.22 6.00
CA TYR A 105 1.99 2.81 6.98
C TYR A 105 3.13 3.48 6.22
N ILE A 106 3.26 4.79 6.37
CA ILE A 106 4.33 5.58 5.76
C ILE A 106 5.20 6.12 6.89
N ALA A 107 6.46 5.66 6.98
CA ALA A 107 7.46 6.19 7.88
C ALA A 107 8.42 7.09 7.11
N THR A 108 8.68 8.30 7.59
CA THR A 108 9.53 9.27 6.89
C THR A 108 10.40 10.07 7.87
N ASN A 109 11.52 10.60 7.40
CA ASN A 109 12.33 11.54 8.19
C ASN A 109 11.49 12.76 8.58
N LYS A 110 10.86 13.40 7.58
CA LYS A 110 10.04 14.59 7.73
C LYS A 110 8.84 14.52 6.81
N VAL A 111 7.68 14.92 7.32
CA VAL A 111 6.45 14.99 6.52
C VAL A 111 6.58 16.13 5.50
N VAL A 112 6.65 15.77 4.23
CA VAL A 112 6.56 16.67 3.08
C VAL A 112 5.20 16.43 2.42
N PRO A 113 4.20 17.32 2.57
CA PRO A 113 2.82 17.06 2.15
C PRO A 113 2.68 16.63 0.69
N SER A 114 3.45 17.24 -0.22
CA SER A 114 3.43 16.89 -1.64
C SER A 114 3.99 15.50 -1.95
N THR A 115 4.94 15.01 -1.18
CA THR A 115 5.48 13.65 -1.31
C THR A 115 4.48 12.63 -0.77
N ILE A 116 3.91 12.88 0.39
CA ILE A 116 2.86 12.03 0.96
C ILE A 116 1.65 11.94 0.02
N GLU A 117 1.20 13.08 -0.52
CA GLU A 117 0.12 13.12 -1.52
C GLU A 117 0.40 12.20 -2.72
N GLN A 118 1.60 12.27 -3.30
CA GLN A 118 1.99 11.42 -4.42
C GLN A 118 2.01 9.93 -4.05
N ILE A 119 2.57 9.59 -2.90
CA ILE A 119 2.60 8.19 -2.42
C ILE A 119 1.17 7.65 -2.26
N VAL A 120 0.31 8.39 -1.56
CA VAL A 120 -1.09 7.98 -1.32
C VAL A 120 -1.90 7.98 -2.61
N LYS A 121 -1.62 8.88 -3.55
CA LYS A 121 -2.19 8.79 -4.91
C LYS A 121 -1.87 7.43 -5.55
N GLY A 122 -0.61 7.01 -5.52
CA GLY A 122 -0.21 5.71 -6.04
C GLY A 122 -0.87 4.54 -5.32
N ILE A 123 -1.00 4.60 -3.99
CA ILE A 123 -1.75 3.61 -3.20
C ILE A 123 -3.22 3.57 -3.65
N SER A 124 -3.85 4.74 -3.80
CA SER A 124 -5.24 4.84 -4.26
C SER A 124 -5.42 4.29 -5.68
N ASP A 125 -4.47 4.56 -6.59
CA ASP A 125 -4.49 4.00 -7.95
C ASP A 125 -4.43 2.46 -7.92
N GLY A 126 -3.60 1.88 -7.04
CA GLY A 126 -3.54 0.42 -6.82
C GLY A 126 -4.82 -0.14 -6.22
N CYS A 127 -5.39 0.56 -5.25
CA CYS A 127 -6.66 0.19 -4.62
C CYS A 127 -7.84 0.20 -5.60
N GLU A 128 -7.93 1.21 -6.47
CA GLU A 128 -8.94 1.23 -7.54
C GLU A 128 -8.80 0.07 -8.52
N GLN A 129 -7.57 -0.25 -8.95
CA GLN A 129 -7.29 -1.37 -9.86
C GLN A 129 -7.72 -2.71 -9.28
N THR A 130 -7.71 -2.86 -7.97
CA THR A 130 -8.03 -4.10 -7.26
C THR A 130 -9.40 -4.08 -6.59
N ASN A 131 -10.20 -3.02 -6.81
CA ASN A 131 -11.50 -2.80 -6.15
C ASN A 131 -11.40 -2.89 -4.62
N THR A 132 -10.31 -2.37 -4.06
CA THR A 132 -10.00 -2.38 -2.62
C THR A 132 -10.22 -0.98 -2.05
N ALA A 133 -10.85 -0.84 -0.91
CA ALA A 133 -11.04 0.47 -0.29
C ALA A 133 -9.81 0.83 0.57
N LEU A 134 -9.19 1.98 0.31
CA LEU A 134 -8.22 2.57 1.23
C LEU A 134 -8.99 3.23 2.37
N ILE A 135 -9.03 2.59 3.54
CA ILE A 135 -9.93 3.01 4.64
C ILE A 135 -9.21 3.66 5.82
N GLY A 136 -7.89 3.72 5.79
CA GLY A 136 -7.07 4.34 6.83
C GLY A 136 -5.61 4.06 6.61
N GLY A 137 -4.80 4.55 7.51
CA GLY A 137 -3.35 4.40 7.50
C GLY A 137 -2.70 5.22 8.60
N GLU A 138 -1.37 5.28 8.57
CA GLU A 138 -0.56 6.05 9.49
C GLU A 138 0.62 6.70 8.76
N THR A 139 0.88 7.97 9.03
CA THR A 139 2.09 8.66 8.59
C THR A 139 2.92 9.03 9.81
N ALA A 140 4.07 8.39 9.98
CA ALA A 140 4.97 8.57 11.11
C ALA A 140 6.17 9.45 10.72
N GLU A 141 6.32 10.59 11.38
CA GLU A 141 7.51 11.43 11.27
C GLU A 141 8.56 10.93 12.27
N MET A 142 9.67 10.39 11.74
CA MET A 142 10.71 9.69 12.50
C MET A 142 12.09 10.26 12.15
N GLY A 143 12.34 11.51 12.50
CA GLY A 143 13.50 12.34 12.10
C GLY A 143 14.80 11.64 12.35
N GLU A 144 15.22 11.09 13.35
CA GLU A 144 16.57 10.53 13.56
C GLU A 144 16.73 9.11 13.00
N MET A 145 15.63 8.45 12.60
CA MET A 145 15.66 7.07 12.11
C MET A 145 15.82 6.98 10.59
N TYR A 146 15.40 7.99 9.86
CA TYR A 146 15.52 8.09 8.40
C TYR A 146 16.37 9.28 8.03
N HIS A 147 17.12 9.19 6.93
CA HIS A 147 17.81 10.36 6.37
C HIS A 147 16.83 11.31 5.67
N GLU A 148 17.27 12.54 5.48
CA GLU A 148 16.45 13.56 4.78
C GLU A 148 16.00 13.06 3.41
N GLY A 149 14.68 13.17 3.14
CA GLY A 149 14.04 12.69 1.92
C GLY A 149 13.80 11.17 1.86
N GLU A 150 14.26 10.40 2.83
CA GLU A 150 13.99 8.96 2.88
C GLU A 150 12.66 8.66 3.57
N TYR A 151 12.02 7.59 3.10
CA TYR A 151 10.79 7.04 3.66
C TYR A 151 10.70 5.54 3.42
N ASP A 152 9.83 4.89 4.16
CA ASP A 152 9.43 3.50 3.96
C ASP A 152 7.92 3.39 3.87
N ILE A 153 7.44 2.37 3.14
CA ILE A 153 6.01 2.12 2.94
C ILE A 153 5.75 0.66 3.22
N ALA A 154 4.80 0.39 4.10
CA ALA A 154 4.22 -0.92 4.29
C ALA A 154 2.71 -0.86 4.05
N GLY A 155 2.16 -1.95 3.54
CA GLY A 155 0.74 -2.13 3.32
C GLY A 155 0.17 -3.24 4.17
N PHE A 156 -1.13 -3.15 4.44
CA PHE A 156 -1.91 -4.16 5.11
C PHE A 156 -3.24 -4.31 4.38
N ALA A 157 -3.46 -5.45 3.76
CA ALA A 157 -4.69 -5.75 3.03
C ALA A 157 -5.50 -6.83 3.74
N VAL A 158 -6.82 -6.70 3.68
CA VAL A 158 -7.75 -7.72 4.14
C VAL A 158 -8.72 -8.04 3.02
N GLY A 159 -8.89 -9.33 2.76
CA GLY A 159 -9.85 -9.89 1.83
C GLY A 159 -10.78 -10.89 2.49
N ALA A 160 -11.76 -11.36 1.75
CA ALA A 160 -12.63 -12.43 2.18
C ALA A 160 -12.87 -13.44 1.07
N VAL A 161 -13.09 -14.69 1.45
CA VAL A 161 -13.47 -15.80 0.59
C VAL A 161 -14.57 -16.60 1.25
N GLU A 162 -15.51 -17.16 0.47
CA GLU A 162 -16.45 -18.16 0.99
C GLU A 162 -15.68 -19.37 1.45
N LYS A 163 -16.00 -19.92 2.61
CA LYS A 163 -15.24 -21.00 3.24
C LYS A 163 -15.06 -22.22 2.35
N GLU A 164 -16.07 -22.55 1.54
CA GLU A 164 -16.03 -23.67 0.61
C GLU A 164 -15.18 -23.42 -0.64
N ASP A 165 -14.89 -22.15 -0.96
CA ASP A 165 -14.10 -21.73 -2.11
C ASP A 165 -12.63 -21.41 -1.75
N TYR A 166 -12.26 -21.56 -0.47
CA TYR A 166 -10.91 -21.26 -0.01
C TYR A 166 -9.87 -22.19 -0.67
N ILE A 167 -8.87 -21.58 -1.31
CA ILE A 167 -7.79 -22.28 -2.00
C ILE A 167 -6.61 -22.46 -1.04
N ASP A 168 -6.32 -23.69 -0.64
CA ASP A 168 -5.20 -24.06 0.25
C ASP A 168 -4.18 -24.99 -0.42
N GLY A 169 -4.38 -25.29 -1.71
CA GLY A 169 -3.54 -26.21 -2.47
C GLY A 169 -3.90 -27.69 -2.31
N SER A 170 -4.84 -28.07 -1.44
CA SER A 170 -5.22 -29.47 -1.20
C SER A 170 -5.82 -30.17 -2.43
N ASN A 171 -6.38 -29.39 -3.36
CA ASN A 171 -6.99 -29.88 -4.60
C ASN A 171 -6.03 -29.85 -5.81
N VAL A 172 -4.74 -29.57 -5.61
CA VAL A 172 -3.76 -29.59 -6.70
C VAL A 172 -3.37 -31.03 -7.02
N GLU A 173 -3.57 -31.42 -8.28
CA GLU A 173 -3.37 -32.78 -8.76
C GLU A 173 -2.44 -32.82 -9.99
N GLU A 174 -1.79 -33.97 -10.20
CA GLU A 174 -1.00 -34.23 -11.40
C GLU A 174 -1.89 -34.20 -12.65
N GLY A 175 -1.45 -33.51 -13.69
CA GLY A 175 -2.19 -33.39 -14.96
C GLY A 175 -3.00 -32.10 -15.09
N GLN A 176 -3.08 -31.27 -14.05
CA GLN A 176 -3.68 -29.94 -14.14
C GLN A 176 -2.85 -29.02 -15.03
N ALA A 177 -3.51 -28.10 -15.73
CA ALA A 177 -2.86 -27.11 -16.57
C ALA A 177 -2.20 -25.99 -15.74
N ILE A 178 -0.97 -25.67 -16.07
CA ILE A 178 -0.29 -24.48 -15.53
C ILE A 178 -0.53 -23.33 -16.47
N ILE A 179 -1.15 -22.25 -15.96
CA ILE A 179 -1.43 -21.04 -16.71
C ILE A 179 -0.45 -19.94 -16.29
N GLY A 180 0.26 -19.37 -17.26
CA GLY A 180 1.15 -18.23 -17.05
C GLY A 180 0.51 -16.93 -17.53
N LEU A 181 0.65 -15.87 -16.73
CA LEU A 181 0.31 -14.50 -17.11
C LEU A 181 1.59 -13.75 -17.50
N ALA A 182 1.56 -13.02 -18.62
CA ALA A 182 2.69 -12.22 -19.04
C ALA A 182 2.94 -11.07 -18.02
N SER A 183 4.23 -10.85 -17.71
CA SER A 183 4.63 -9.74 -16.85
C SER A 183 4.76 -8.44 -17.65
N ASN A 184 4.42 -7.30 -17.07
CA ASN A 184 4.67 -5.96 -17.62
C ASN A 184 6.13 -5.48 -17.41
N GLY A 185 6.96 -6.30 -16.81
CA GLY A 185 8.35 -5.98 -16.49
C GLY A 185 8.72 -6.46 -15.09
N ILE A 186 9.68 -5.79 -14.47
CA ILE A 186 10.11 -6.07 -13.10
C ILE A 186 9.11 -5.41 -12.14
N HIS A 187 8.51 -6.20 -11.25
CA HIS A 187 7.52 -5.69 -10.30
C HIS A 187 8.19 -5.05 -9.08
N SER A 188 7.95 -5.56 -7.84
CA SER A 188 8.52 -4.97 -6.63
C SER A 188 9.77 -5.69 -6.14
N ASN A 189 9.89 -6.99 -6.38
CA ASN A 189 11.01 -7.80 -5.89
C ASN A 189 12.25 -7.74 -6.80
N GLY A 190 13.43 -8.07 -6.22
CA GLY A 190 14.68 -8.17 -6.95
C GLY A 190 15.38 -6.83 -7.23
N TYR A 191 14.91 -5.73 -6.72
CA TYR A 191 15.43 -4.39 -7.03
C TYR A 191 16.83 -4.11 -6.48
N SER A 192 17.33 -4.84 -5.51
CA SER A 192 18.74 -4.77 -5.12
C SER A 192 19.65 -5.15 -6.28
N LEU A 193 19.31 -6.20 -7.02
CA LEU A 193 20.03 -6.62 -8.23
C LEU A 193 19.82 -5.62 -9.37
N VAL A 194 18.59 -5.18 -9.62
CA VAL A 194 18.28 -4.20 -10.68
C VAL A 194 19.09 -2.91 -10.46
N ARG A 195 19.12 -2.36 -9.26
CA ARG A 195 19.90 -1.16 -8.93
C ARG A 195 21.39 -1.37 -9.11
N LYS A 196 21.91 -2.54 -8.75
CA LYS A 196 23.30 -2.90 -9.00
C LYS A 196 23.60 -2.89 -10.51
N MET A 197 22.76 -3.52 -11.33
CA MET A 197 22.91 -3.57 -12.78
C MET A 197 22.85 -2.17 -13.42
N ILE A 198 21.91 -1.32 -13.00
CA ILE A 198 21.83 0.07 -13.47
C ILE A 198 23.12 0.81 -13.16
N LYS A 199 23.63 0.70 -11.93
CA LYS A 199 24.87 1.36 -11.52
C LYS A 199 26.10 0.88 -12.33
N GLU A 200 26.19 -0.42 -12.60
CA GLU A 200 27.30 -1.02 -13.34
C GLU A 200 27.22 -0.74 -14.84
N SER A 201 26.03 -0.58 -15.41
CA SER A 201 25.84 -0.30 -16.84
C SER A 201 26.19 1.13 -17.23
N GLY A 202 26.26 2.07 -16.27
CA GLY A 202 26.47 3.50 -16.55
C GLY A 202 25.29 4.18 -17.26
N VAL A 203 24.15 3.51 -17.40
CA VAL A 203 22.91 4.12 -17.94
C VAL A 203 22.41 5.18 -16.98
N GLN A 204 22.13 6.36 -17.49
CA GLN A 204 21.36 7.40 -16.77
C GLN A 204 19.87 7.16 -17.06
N LEU A 205 19.09 6.99 -16.01
CA LEU A 205 17.62 6.85 -16.07
C LEU A 205 16.94 8.22 -16.14
#